data_d887628d2f8e449517149733fb91c73a
#
_entry.id   d887628d2f8e449517149733fb91c73a
#
_cell.length_a   1.000
_cell.length_b   1.000
_cell.length_c   1.000
_cell.angle_alpha   90.00
_cell.angle_beta   90.00
_cell.angle_gamma   90.00
#
_symmetry.space_group_name_H-M   'P 1'
#
loop_
_entity.id
_entity.type
_entity.pdbx_description
1 polymer ?
#
loop_
_entity_poly.entity_id
_entity_poly.type
_entity_poly.pdbx_seq_one_letter_code
_entity_poly.pdbx_strand_id
1 'polypeptide(L)'
;MGFLKGKTAIITGGGRAVLSDGSCGSIGYGIATAYAKEGANLVITGRNLQKLEDAKEELERLYGIQVLPVQADVNAGTDNEAAVANVVKQAIDTFGRIDVLINNAQASASGVSLADHTTEQFNLALYSGLYAVFYYMKACYPYLKETKGSVIN
;
A
#
# COMPACT_ATOMS: atom_id res chain seq x y z
N MET A 1 11.51 -19.72 -4.14
CA MET A 1 10.39 -20.26 -3.39
C MET A 1 9.12 -19.82 -4.04
N GLY A 2 8.25 -19.07 -3.71
CA GLY A 2 7.05 -18.70 -4.49
C GLY A 2 5.77 -19.19 -3.85
N PHE A 3 5.73 -19.20 -2.49
CA PHE A 3 4.53 -19.61 -1.75
C PHE A 3 3.37 -18.60 -1.89
N LEU A 4 3.64 -17.42 -2.45
CA LEU A 4 2.62 -16.41 -2.79
C LEU A 4 2.26 -16.40 -4.28
N LYS A 5 2.77 -17.33 -5.07
CA LYS A 5 2.48 -17.39 -6.50
C LYS A 5 0.97 -17.48 -6.77
N GLY A 6 0.47 -16.59 -7.64
CA GLY A 6 -0.95 -16.49 -7.96
C GLY A 6 -1.80 -15.77 -6.90
N LYS A 7 -1.19 -15.23 -5.84
CA LYS A 7 -1.84 -14.36 -4.86
C LYS A 7 -1.65 -12.90 -5.23
N THR A 8 -2.55 -12.05 -4.75
CA THR A 8 -2.51 -10.60 -4.94
C THR A 8 -2.46 -9.89 -3.59
N ALA A 9 -1.47 -9.00 -3.43
CA ALA A 9 -1.31 -8.18 -2.23
C ALA A 9 -1.50 -6.70 -2.56
N ILE A 10 -2.32 -6.00 -1.76
CA ILE A 10 -2.38 -4.53 -1.76
C ILE A 10 -1.43 -4.02 -0.68
N ILE A 11 -0.53 -3.10 -1.05
CA ILE A 11 0.45 -2.50 -0.14
C ILE A 11 0.35 -0.98 -0.24
N THR A 12 -0.09 -0.33 0.83
CA THR A 12 -0.11 1.13 0.88
C THR A 12 1.27 1.69 1.20
N GLY A 13 1.70 2.72 0.47
CA GLY A 13 3.05 3.30 0.61
C GLY A 13 4.16 2.45 -0.03
N GLY A 14 3.86 1.72 -1.11
CA GLY A 14 4.79 0.79 -1.77
C GLY A 14 5.69 1.40 -2.84
N GLY A 15 5.75 2.72 -2.98
CA GLY A 15 6.60 3.38 -3.98
C GLY A 15 8.09 3.13 -3.78
N ARG A 16 8.85 3.11 -4.88
CA ARG A 16 10.29 2.86 -4.87
C ARG A 16 11.03 3.83 -3.97
N ALA A 17 11.78 3.30 -3.04
CA ALA A 17 12.68 4.05 -2.19
C ALA A 17 13.95 3.22 -1.98
N VAL A 18 15.07 3.74 -2.47
CA VAL A 18 16.38 3.08 -2.43
C VAL A 18 17.39 4.08 -1.89
N LEU A 19 18.21 3.63 -0.97
CA LEU A 19 19.32 4.41 -0.40
C LEU A 19 20.53 4.40 -1.35
N SER A 20 21.53 5.23 -1.07
CA SER A 20 22.73 5.36 -1.90
C SER A 20 23.56 4.09 -2.00
N ASP A 21 23.45 3.19 -1.03
CA ASP A 21 24.09 1.87 -1.01
C ASP A 21 23.26 0.76 -1.72
N GLY A 22 22.11 1.12 -2.30
CA GLY A 22 21.20 0.19 -2.98
C GLY A 22 20.24 -0.55 -2.06
N SER A 23 20.27 -0.33 -0.74
CA SER A 23 19.33 -0.94 0.19
C SER A 23 17.95 -0.28 0.14
N CYS A 24 16.92 -0.97 0.64
CA CYS A 24 15.55 -0.42 0.71
C CYS A 24 15.51 0.81 1.63
N GLY A 25 15.00 1.92 1.10
CA GLY A 25 14.87 3.20 1.81
C GLY A 25 13.52 3.40 2.50
N SER A 26 12.57 2.46 2.36
CA SER A 26 11.27 2.51 3.04
C SER A 26 10.72 1.12 3.34
N ILE A 27 9.91 1.04 4.39
CA ILE A 27 9.28 -0.22 4.82
C ILE A 27 8.36 -0.75 3.72
N GLY A 28 7.50 0.08 3.14
CA GLY A 28 6.55 -0.34 2.12
C GLY A 28 7.19 -0.92 0.86
N TYR A 29 8.28 -0.31 0.37
CA TYR A 29 9.02 -0.86 -0.76
C TYR A 29 9.76 -2.16 -0.39
N GLY A 30 10.28 -2.26 0.83
CA GLY A 30 10.87 -3.50 1.34
C GLY A 30 9.86 -4.65 1.41
N ILE A 31 8.65 -4.38 1.88
CA ILE A 31 7.54 -5.34 1.88
C ILE A 31 7.19 -5.75 0.44
N ALA A 32 7.02 -4.78 -0.48
CA ALA A 32 6.72 -5.06 -1.88
C ALA A 32 7.78 -5.96 -2.52
N THR A 33 9.07 -5.69 -2.24
CA THR A 33 10.18 -6.51 -2.70
C THR A 33 10.11 -7.94 -2.15
N ALA A 34 9.81 -8.09 -0.85
CA ALA A 34 9.71 -9.41 -0.22
C ALA A 34 8.55 -10.24 -0.81
N TYR A 35 7.39 -9.62 -1.02
CA TYR A 35 6.23 -10.28 -1.63
C TYR A 35 6.47 -10.63 -3.10
N ALA A 36 7.13 -9.75 -3.85
CA ALA A 36 7.54 -10.00 -5.23
C ALA A 36 8.46 -11.22 -5.35
N LYS A 37 9.46 -11.34 -4.45
CA LYS A 37 10.35 -12.52 -4.37
C LYS A 37 9.59 -13.83 -4.18
N GLU A 38 8.48 -13.80 -3.48
CA GLU A 38 7.63 -14.98 -3.25
C GLU A 38 6.54 -15.16 -4.32
N GLY A 39 6.56 -14.34 -5.38
CA GLY A 39 5.75 -14.52 -6.58
C GLY A 39 4.34 -13.91 -6.50
N ALA A 40 4.06 -13.05 -5.53
CA ALA A 40 2.79 -12.32 -5.48
C ALA A 40 2.69 -11.27 -6.56
N ASN A 41 1.50 -11.09 -7.14
CA ASN A 41 1.14 -9.88 -7.85
C ASN A 41 0.85 -8.76 -6.85
N LEU A 42 1.19 -7.53 -7.21
CA LEU A 42 1.12 -6.41 -6.28
C LEU A 42 0.22 -5.28 -6.79
N VAL A 43 -0.57 -4.72 -5.89
CA VAL A 43 -1.15 -3.39 -6.04
C VAL A 43 -0.41 -2.48 -5.06
N ILE A 44 0.31 -1.51 -5.56
CA ILE A 44 1.06 -0.58 -4.73
C ILE A 44 0.47 0.82 -4.82
N THR A 45 0.27 1.47 -3.68
CA THR A 45 -0.29 2.83 -3.64
C THR A 45 0.67 3.82 -3.00
N GLY A 46 0.48 5.08 -3.33
CA GLY A 46 1.24 6.19 -2.78
C GLY A 46 0.91 7.51 -3.48
N ARG A 47 1.44 8.61 -2.96
CA ARG A 47 1.18 9.97 -3.47
C ARG A 47 2.01 10.31 -4.72
N ASN A 48 3.17 9.72 -4.85
CA ASN A 48 4.11 10.01 -5.93
C ASN A 48 4.02 8.91 -7.01
N LEU A 49 3.37 9.23 -8.12
CA LEU A 49 3.17 8.29 -9.23
C LEU A 49 4.48 7.79 -9.82
N GLN A 50 5.50 8.67 -9.99
CA GLN A 50 6.79 8.27 -10.55
C GLN A 50 7.45 7.18 -9.69
N LYS A 51 7.45 7.32 -8.36
CA LYS A 51 7.99 6.29 -7.47
C LYS A 51 7.23 4.97 -7.53
N LEU A 52 5.95 5.01 -7.85
CA LEU A 52 5.15 3.79 -8.04
C LEU A 52 5.49 3.11 -9.37
N GLU A 53 5.64 3.89 -10.44
CA GLU A 53 6.05 3.36 -11.76
C GLU A 53 7.48 2.80 -11.71
N ASP A 54 8.42 3.49 -11.06
CA ASP A 54 9.79 3.00 -10.86
C ASP A 54 9.80 1.67 -10.07
N ALA A 55 8.92 1.54 -9.05
CA ALA A 55 8.76 0.30 -8.30
C ALA A 55 8.21 -0.82 -9.17
N LYS A 56 7.20 -0.53 -9.99
CA LYS A 56 6.62 -1.47 -10.96
C LYS A 56 7.70 -1.99 -11.89
N GLU A 57 8.39 -1.10 -12.59
CA GLU A 57 9.42 -1.48 -13.56
C GLU A 57 10.50 -2.38 -12.93
N GLU A 58 11.00 -1.99 -11.76
CA GLU A 58 12.04 -2.75 -11.08
C GLU A 58 11.55 -4.12 -10.60
N LEU A 59 10.38 -4.19 -9.95
CA LEU A 59 9.86 -5.43 -9.38
C LEU A 59 9.42 -6.42 -10.47
N GLU A 60 8.78 -5.96 -11.53
CA GLU A 60 8.40 -6.79 -12.69
C GLU A 60 9.65 -7.35 -13.39
N ARG A 61 10.66 -6.52 -13.62
CA ARG A 61 11.92 -6.93 -14.25
C ARG A 61 12.71 -7.95 -13.41
N LEU A 62 12.76 -7.77 -12.09
CA LEU A 62 13.54 -8.63 -11.20
C LEU A 62 12.87 -9.96 -10.86
N TYR A 63 11.54 -9.96 -10.75
CA TYR A 63 10.81 -11.11 -10.17
C TYR A 63 9.77 -11.72 -11.11
N GLY A 64 9.49 -11.11 -12.27
CA GLY A 64 8.57 -11.65 -13.26
C GLY A 64 7.11 -11.71 -12.79
N ILE A 65 6.74 -10.87 -11.86
CA ILE A 65 5.38 -10.67 -11.34
C ILE A 65 4.67 -9.54 -12.10
N GLN A 66 3.40 -9.30 -11.79
CA GLN A 66 2.67 -8.13 -12.26
C GLN A 66 2.48 -7.13 -11.13
N VAL A 67 2.68 -5.84 -11.43
CA VAL A 67 2.51 -4.75 -10.46
C VAL A 67 1.54 -3.71 -11.02
N LEU A 68 0.49 -3.39 -10.26
CA LEU A 68 -0.46 -2.32 -10.54
C LEU A 68 -0.13 -1.12 -9.63
N PRO A 69 0.42 -0.03 -10.18
CA PRO A 69 0.60 1.22 -9.43
C PRO A 69 -0.72 2.00 -9.43
N VAL A 70 -1.17 2.44 -8.28
CA VAL A 70 -2.36 3.30 -8.16
C VAL A 70 -2.03 4.51 -7.30
N GLN A 71 -2.09 5.69 -7.90
CA GLN A 71 -1.88 6.92 -7.14
C GLN A 71 -3.07 7.14 -6.17
N ALA A 72 -2.79 7.16 -4.88
CA ALA A 72 -3.78 7.41 -3.84
C ALA A 72 -3.11 8.03 -2.61
N ASP A 73 -3.79 8.98 -1.99
CA ASP A 73 -3.35 9.61 -0.74
C ASP A 73 -4.20 9.10 0.42
N VAL A 74 -3.58 8.38 1.35
CA VAL A 74 -4.25 7.93 2.59
C VAL A 74 -4.69 9.08 3.49
N ASN A 75 -4.24 10.29 3.20
CA ASN A 75 -4.52 11.50 3.96
C ASN A 75 -5.56 12.41 3.28
N ALA A 76 -6.31 11.90 2.33
CA ALA A 76 -7.28 12.67 1.52
C ALA A 76 -8.54 13.14 2.31
N GLY A 77 -8.55 13.04 3.63
CA GLY A 77 -9.66 13.52 4.46
C GLY A 77 -10.97 12.76 4.18
N THR A 78 -12.05 13.49 3.91
CA THR A 78 -13.38 12.91 3.65
C THR A 78 -13.46 12.15 2.31
N ASP A 79 -12.56 12.44 1.36
CA ASP A 79 -12.55 11.77 0.06
C ASP A 79 -11.76 10.44 0.09
N ASN A 80 -11.21 10.09 1.24
CA ASN A 80 -10.39 8.90 1.42
C ASN A 80 -11.16 7.60 1.12
N GLU A 81 -12.43 7.51 1.49
CA GLU A 81 -13.25 6.32 1.22
C GLU A 81 -13.43 6.10 -0.29
N ALA A 82 -13.69 7.15 -1.06
CA ALA A 82 -13.83 7.05 -2.52
C ALA A 82 -12.50 6.69 -3.20
N ALA A 83 -11.38 7.27 -2.74
CA ALA A 83 -10.05 6.94 -3.25
C ALA A 83 -9.69 5.47 -2.98
N VAL A 84 -9.99 4.96 -1.78
CA VAL A 84 -9.78 3.55 -1.42
C VAL A 84 -10.67 2.63 -2.26
N ALA A 85 -11.95 2.96 -2.44
CA ALA A 85 -12.85 2.17 -3.28
C ALA A 85 -12.34 2.04 -4.72
N ASN A 86 -11.77 3.12 -5.27
CA ASN A 86 -11.14 3.11 -6.59
C ASN A 86 -9.91 2.20 -6.66
N VAL A 87 -9.04 2.21 -5.64
CA VAL A 87 -7.88 1.30 -5.57
C VAL A 87 -8.34 -0.15 -5.58
N VAL A 88 -9.29 -0.50 -4.72
CA VAL A 88 -9.82 -1.87 -4.62
C VAL A 88 -10.49 -2.31 -5.92
N LYS A 89 -11.27 -1.41 -6.55
CA LYS A 89 -11.88 -1.69 -7.85
C LYS A 89 -10.82 -2.02 -8.90
N GLN A 90 -9.79 -1.19 -9.03
CA GLN A 90 -8.70 -1.43 -10.00
C GLN A 90 -7.95 -2.74 -9.71
N ALA A 91 -7.72 -3.07 -8.43
CA ALA A 91 -7.11 -4.34 -8.04
C ALA A 91 -7.93 -5.55 -8.52
N ILE A 92 -9.25 -5.50 -8.34
CA ILE A 92 -10.16 -6.57 -8.78
C ILE A 92 -10.29 -6.61 -10.29
N ASP A 93 -10.42 -5.47 -10.97
CA ASP A 93 -10.49 -5.41 -12.43
C ASP A 93 -9.22 -6.01 -13.08
N THR A 94 -8.05 -5.85 -12.42
CA THR A 94 -6.76 -6.32 -12.96
C THR A 94 -6.46 -7.77 -12.60
N PHE A 95 -6.65 -8.16 -11.34
CA PHE A 95 -6.20 -9.46 -10.82
C PHE A 95 -7.32 -10.42 -10.43
N GLY A 96 -8.56 -9.94 -10.31
CA GLY A 96 -9.72 -10.74 -9.94
C GLY A 96 -9.77 -11.21 -8.48
N ARG A 97 -8.76 -10.87 -7.67
CA ARG A 97 -8.63 -11.35 -6.28
C ARG A 97 -7.79 -10.43 -5.40
N ILE A 98 -8.03 -10.49 -4.12
CA ILE A 98 -7.18 -9.87 -3.08
C ILE A 98 -6.97 -10.93 -1.98
N ASP A 99 -5.71 -11.26 -1.71
CA ASP A 99 -5.32 -12.25 -0.70
C ASP A 99 -4.71 -11.60 0.54
N VAL A 100 -4.05 -10.45 0.35
CA VAL A 100 -3.37 -9.75 1.44
C VAL A 100 -3.61 -8.26 1.32
N LEU A 101 -3.91 -7.62 2.44
CA LEU A 101 -3.93 -6.18 2.59
C LEU A 101 -2.86 -5.76 3.59
N ILE A 102 -1.99 -4.84 3.21
CA ILE A 102 -0.94 -4.28 4.07
C ILE A 102 -1.14 -2.77 4.16
N ASN A 103 -1.61 -2.33 5.31
CA ASN A 103 -1.80 -0.92 5.66
C ASN A 103 -0.50 -0.37 6.24
N ASN A 104 0.45 -0.03 5.36
CA ASN A 104 1.77 0.48 5.75
C ASN A 104 1.87 2.01 5.67
N ALA A 105 1.11 2.65 4.77
CA ALA A 105 1.20 4.10 4.61
C ALA A 105 0.66 4.84 5.83
N GLN A 106 1.46 5.77 6.35
CA GLN A 106 1.08 6.67 7.44
C GLN A 106 1.68 8.06 7.21
N ALA A 107 0.97 9.09 7.65
CA ALA A 107 1.45 10.46 7.72
C ALA A 107 1.39 10.94 9.18
N SER A 108 2.42 11.66 9.61
CA SER A 108 2.49 12.26 10.93
C SER A 108 3.36 13.51 10.91
N ALA A 109 3.17 14.40 11.86
CA ALA A 109 4.04 15.54 12.11
C ALA A 109 5.21 15.11 13.00
N SER A 110 6.24 14.50 12.40
CA SER A 110 7.42 14.04 13.14
C SER A 110 8.22 15.20 13.74
N GLY A 111 8.76 15.01 14.93
CA GLY A 111 9.63 15.98 15.60
C GLY A 111 8.89 17.14 16.31
N VAL A 112 7.56 17.14 16.33
CA VAL A 112 6.74 18.09 17.08
C VAL A 112 6.41 17.53 18.46
N SER A 113 6.63 18.32 19.52
CA SER A 113 6.28 17.89 20.89
C SER A 113 4.77 17.81 21.06
N LEU A 114 4.29 17.02 22.01
CA LEU A 114 2.86 16.91 22.29
C LEU A 114 2.24 18.28 22.65
N ALA A 115 2.98 19.12 23.34
CA ALA A 115 2.52 20.45 23.76
C ALA A 115 2.33 21.41 22.55
N ASP A 116 3.10 21.22 21.49
CA ASP A 116 3.10 22.05 20.29
C ASP A 116 2.27 21.45 19.14
N HIS A 117 1.71 20.24 19.33
CA HIS A 117 0.92 19.57 18.31
C HIS A 117 -0.39 20.30 18.06
N THR A 118 -0.64 20.63 16.81
CA THR A 118 -1.95 21.19 16.42
C THR A 118 -2.97 20.09 16.13
N THR A 119 -4.26 20.44 16.14
CA THR A 119 -5.33 19.53 15.78
C THR A 119 -5.18 19.00 14.35
N GLU A 120 -4.74 19.85 13.42
CA GLU A 120 -4.50 19.47 12.02
C GLU A 120 -3.40 18.40 11.93
N GLN A 121 -2.31 18.56 12.67
CA GLN A 121 -1.22 17.59 12.73
C GLN A 121 -1.67 16.27 13.36
N PHE A 122 -2.51 16.31 14.39
CA PHE A 122 -3.12 15.13 14.98
C PHE A 122 -4.06 14.42 13.99
N ASN A 123 -4.88 15.20 13.28
CA ASN A 123 -5.78 14.66 12.25
C ASN A 123 -5.04 13.98 11.10
N LEU A 124 -3.83 14.43 10.74
CA LEU A 124 -3.00 13.72 9.77
C LEU A 124 -2.77 12.25 10.15
N ALA A 125 -2.43 12.02 11.42
CA ALA A 125 -2.23 10.66 11.92
C ALA A 125 -3.53 9.86 11.95
N LEU A 126 -4.64 10.48 12.34
CA LEU A 126 -5.97 9.83 12.36
C LEU A 126 -6.43 9.47 10.95
N TYR A 127 -6.35 10.39 9.99
CA TYR A 127 -6.81 10.12 8.62
C TYR A 127 -5.98 9.03 7.95
N SER A 128 -4.66 9.05 8.10
CA SER A 128 -3.80 8.06 7.47
C SER A 128 -3.72 6.73 8.23
N GLY A 129 -3.68 6.76 9.57
CA GLY A 129 -3.44 5.58 10.40
C GLY A 129 -4.70 4.91 10.94
N LEU A 130 -5.86 5.59 10.92
CA LEU A 130 -7.12 5.02 11.43
C LEU A 130 -8.20 4.96 10.35
N TYR A 131 -8.59 6.10 9.77
CA TYR A 131 -9.68 6.15 8.78
C TYR A 131 -9.32 5.40 7.50
N ALA A 132 -8.13 5.64 6.93
CA ALA A 132 -7.70 4.96 5.72
C ALA A 132 -7.61 3.43 5.94
N VAL A 133 -7.06 3.00 7.08
CA VAL A 133 -6.98 1.58 7.46
C VAL A 133 -8.37 0.96 7.52
N PHE A 134 -9.32 1.63 8.18
CA PHE A 134 -10.71 1.18 8.25
C PHE A 134 -11.34 1.07 6.85
N TYR A 135 -11.17 2.07 5.99
CA TYR A 135 -11.74 2.06 4.64
C TYR A 135 -11.13 0.95 3.76
N TYR A 136 -9.80 0.75 3.81
CA TYR A 136 -9.17 -0.36 3.10
C TYR A 136 -9.67 -1.73 3.60
N MET A 137 -9.75 -1.92 4.92
CA MET A 137 -10.28 -3.16 5.49
C MET A 137 -11.72 -3.40 5.06
N LYS A 138 -12.58 -2.36 5.14
CA LYS A 138 -13.99 -2.43 4.73
C LYS A 138 -14.13 -2.79 3.25
N ALA A 139 -13.39 -2.10 2.37
CA ALA A 139 -13.48 -2.30 0.92
C ALA A 139 -12.88 -3.64 0.47
N CYS A 140 -11.81 -4.11 1.12
CA CYS A 140 -11.18 -5.40 0.81
C CYS A 140 -11.90 -6.61 1.44
N TYR A 141 -12.72 -6.40 2.47
CA TYR A 141 -13.33 -7.48 3.26
C TYR A 141 -14.01 -8.58 2.44
N PRO A 142 -14.90 -8.29 1.45
CA PRO A 142 -15.57 -9.35 0.71
C PRO A 142 -14.58 -10.25 -0.03
N TYR A 143 -13.53 -9.70 -0.62
CA TYR A 143 -12.51 -10.43 -1.37
C TYR A 143 -11.56 -11.21 -0.46
N LEU A 144 -11.14 -10.61 0.66
CA LEU A 144 -10.33 -11.30 1.68
C LEU A 144 -11.09 -12.45 2.32
N LYS A 145 -12.41 -12.31 2.54
CA LYS A 145 -13.25 -13.40 3.03
C LYS A 145 -13.28 -14.58 2.06
N GLU A 146 -13.42 -14.30 0.76
CA GLU A 146 -13.46 -15.33 -0.29
C GLU A 146 -12.12 -16.07 -0.40
N THR A 147 -11.00 -15.34 -0.38
CA THR A 147 -9.66 -15.92 -0.49
C THR A 147 -9.13 -16.52 0.82
N LYS A 148 -9.84 -16.34 1.95
CA LYS A 148 -9.34 -16.59 3.31
C LYS A 148 -8.04 -15.84 3.57
N GLY A 149 -8.00 -14.59 3.13
CA GLY A 149 -6.83 -13.73 3.12
C GLY A 149 -6.48 -13.14 4.48
N SER A 150 -5.44 -12.32 4.50
CA SER A 150 -4.86 -11.71 5.70
C SER A 150 -4.80 -10.20 5.60
N VAL A 151 -4.87 -9.52 6.77
CA VAL A 151 -4.64 -8.09 6.92
C VAL A 151 -3.46 -7.87 7.86
N ILE A 152 -2.59 -6.92 7.51
CA ILE A 152 -1.45 -6.47 8.33
C ILE A 152 -1.57 -4.95 8.47
N ASN A 153 -1.60 -4.47 9.71
CA ASN A 153 -1.62 -3.06 10.08
C ASN A 153 -0.35 -2.64 10.79
#